data_695e18ba2f7fe394ad0a58422209014b
#
_entry.id   695e18ba2f7fe394ad0a58422209014b
#
_cell.length_a   1.000
_cell.length_b   1.000
_cell.length_c   1.000
_cell.angle_alpha   90.00
_cell.angle_beta   90.00
_cell.angle_gamma   90.00
#
_symmetry.space_group_name_H-M   'P 1'
#
loop_
_entity.id
_entity.type
_entity.pdbx_description
1 polymer ?
#
loop_
_entity_poly.entity_id
_entity_poly.type
_entity_poly.pdbx_seq_one_letter_code
_entity_poly.pdbx_strand_id
1 'polypeptide(L)' 'ERLRPAAFRALTAREFEIVELMAQRLSNREIAQKCYLSEGSVKQYVNQIYSKLHIEGDTRTKRAQLAALLHEKT' A
#
# COMPACT_ATOMS: atom_id res chain seq x y z
N GLU A 1 -12.15 14.92 6.07
CA GLU A 1 -11.64 13.84 5.23
C GLU A 1 -10.30 14.22 4.63
N ARG A 2 -9.35 13.31 4.72
CA ARG A 2 -8.01 13.56 4.25
C ARG A 2 -7.93 13.34 2.74
N LEU A 3 -7.34 14.30 2.03
CA LEU A 3 -7.15 14.16 0.60
C LEU A 3 -6.05 13.13 0.30
N ARG A 4 -6.31 12.28 -0.68
CA ARG A 4 -5.32 11.31 -1.13
C ARG A 4 -4.55 11.87 -2.30
N PRO A 5 -3.25 11.51 -2.43
CA PRO A 5 -2.55 11.80 -3.68
C PRO A 5 -3.32 11.23 -4.86
N ALA A 6 -3.25 11.89 -6.00
CA ALA A 6 -4.02 11.49 -7.18
C ALA A 6 -3.77 10.02 -7.57
N ALA A 7 -2.54 9.54 -7.42
CA ALA A 7 -2.19 8.17 -7.78
C ALA A 7 -2.97 7.12 -6.98
N PHE A 8 -3.45 7.48 -5.79
CA PHE A 8 -4.12 6.52 -4.91
C PHE A 8 -5.64 6.60 -4.96
N ARG A 9 -6.20 7.41 -5.84
CA ARG A 9 -7.66 7.56 -5.91
C ARG A 9 -8.38 6.30 -6.36
N ALA A 10 -7.70 5.42 -7.07
CA ALA A 10 -8.27 4.16 -7.51
C ALA A 10 -8.39 3.13 -6.38
N LEU A 11 -7.75 3.38 -5.24
CA LEU A 11 -7.75 2.46 -4.13
C LEU A 11 -8.96 2.65 -3.23
N THR A 12 -9.41 1.54 -2.64
CA THR A 12 -10.44 1.61 -1.61
C THR A 12 -9.83 2.19 -0.33
N ALA A 13 -10.70 2.55 0.62
CA ALA A 13 -10.23 3.05 1.92
C ALA A 13 -9.32 2.05 2.62
N ARG A 14 -9.68 0.76 2.56
CA ARG A 14 -8.87 -0.28 3.19
C ARG A 14 -7.52 -0.42 2.50
N GLU A 15 -7.50 -0.37 1.19
CA GLU A 15 -6.25 -0.46 0.44
C GLU A 15 -5.34 0.71 0.75
N PHE A 16 -5.89 1.91 0.84
CA PHE A 16 -5.09 3.08 1.17
C PHE A 16 -4.55 3.01 2.59
N GLU A 17 -5.34 2.49 3.53
CA GLU A 17 -4.87 2.27 4.90
C GLU A 17 -3.65 1.35 4.92
N ILE A 18 -3.69 0.29 4.12
CA ILE A 18 -2.57 -0.64 4.02
C ILE A 18 -1.35 0.05 3.40
N VAL A 19 -1.55 0.90 2.40
CA VAL A 19 -0.47 1.68 1.80
C VAL A 19 0.22 2.55 2.86
N GLU A 20 -0.55 3.21 3.70
CA GLU A 20 0.02 4.05 4.75
C GLU A 20 0.86 3.24 5.73
N LEU A 21 0.41 2.03 6.07
CA LEU A 21 1.18 1.15 6.95
C LEU A 21 2.45 0.64 6.27
N MET A 22 2.39 0.36 4.98
CA MET A 22 3.57 -0.03 4.21
C MET A 22 4.60 1.10 4.18
N ALA A 23 4.14 2.33 4.09
CA ALA A 23 5.04 3.49 4.09
C ALA A 23 5.76 3.66 5.43
N GLN A 24 5.18 3.12 6.50
CA GLN A 24 5.82 3.10 7.82
C GLN A 24 6.80 1.95 7.96
N ARG A 25 7.03 1.20 6.88
CA ARG A 25 7.97 0.06 6.83
C ARG A 25 7.54 -1.12 7.68
N LEU A 26 6.25 -1.27 7.90
CA LEU A 26 5.73 -2.42 8.61
C LEU A 26 5.75 -3.66 7.71
N SER A 27 6.02 -4.81 8.30
CA SER A 27 5.97 -6.08 7.58
C SER A 27 4.50 -6.46 7.32
N ASN A 28 4.29 -7.41 6.40
CA ASN A 28 2.94 -7.92 6.15
C ASN A 28 2.31 -8.47 7.43
N ARG A 29 3.11 -9.11 8.28
CA ARG A 29 2.63 -9.64 9.55
C ARG A 29 2.16 -8.51 10.46
N GLU A 30 2.93 -7.46 10.56
CA GLU A 30 2.57 -6.31 11.40
C GLU A 30 1.33 -5.61 10.88
N ILE A 31 1.23 -5.47 9.56
CA ILE A 31 0.04 -4.88 8.94
C ILE A 31 -1.18 -5.74 9.24
N ALA A 32 -1.02 -7.05 9.12
CA ALA A 32 -2.11 -7.98 9.40
C ALA A 32 -2.63 -7.82 10.83
N GLN A 33 -1.71 -7.69 11.78
CA GLN A 33 -2.08 -7.50 13.18
C GLN A 33 -2.83 -6.19 13.39
N LYS A 34 -2.38 -5.12 12.77
CA LYS A 34 -3.03 -3.81 12.92
C LYS A 34 -4.39 -3.74 12.24
N CYS A 35 -4.57 -4.48 11.16
CA CYS A 35 -5.82 -4.45 10.39
C CYS A 35 -6.75 -5.60 10.75
N TYR A 36 -6.36 -6.45 11.69
CA TYR A 36 -7.13 -7.65 12.06
C TYR A 36 -7.36 -8.57 10.86
N LEU A 37 -6.33 -8.75 10.06
CA LEU A 37 -6.36 -9.59 8.87
C LEU A 37 -5.30 -10.69 8.99
N SER A 38 -5.42 -11.72 8.13
CA SER A 38 -4.36 -12.71 8.00
C SER A 38 -3.25 -12.16 7.10
N GLU A 39 -2.05 -12.72 7.20
CA GLU A 39 -0.96 -12.34 6.31
C GLU A 39 -1.31 -12.60 4.85
N GLY A 40 -2.03 -13.70 4.58
CA GLY A 40 -2.48 -14.02 3.24
C GLY A 40 -3.38 -12.94 2.66
N SER A 41 -4.31 -12.43 3.47
CA SER A 41 -5.18 -11.33 3.04
C SER A 41 -4.38 -10.08 2.76
N VAL A 42 -3.40 -9.76 3.61
CA VAL A 42 -2.54 -8.60 3.39
C VAL A 42 -1.79 -8.74 2.07
N LYS A 43 -1.24 -9.92 1.78
CA LYS A 43 -0.54 -10.15 0.51
C LYS A 43 -1.46 -9.91 -0.69
N GLN A 44 -2.70 -10.35 -0.60
CA GLN A 44 -3.67 -10.11 -1.67
C GLN A 44 -3.93 -8.62 -1.86
N TYR A 45 -4.13 -7.89 -0.76
CA TYR A 45 -4.32 -6.45 -0.84
C TYR A 45 -3.12 -5.76 -1.46
N VAL A 46 -1.92 -6.14 -1.03
CA VAL A 46 -0.69 -5.56 -1.55
C VAL A 46 -0.57 -5.80 -3.05
N ASN A 47 -0.85 -7.02 -3.50
CA ASN A 47 -0.81 -7.34 -4.93
C ASN A 47 -1.81 -6.51 -5.71
N GLN A 48 -3.01 -6.34 -5.19
CA GLN A 48 -4.04 -5.52 -5.84
C GLN A 48 -3.61 -4.06 -5.92
N ILE A 49 -3.00 -3.56 -4.84
CA ILE A 49 -2.51 -2.19 -4.79
C ILE A 49 -1.46 -1.96 -5.88
N TYR A 50 -0.47 -2.86 -5.97
CA TYR A 50 0.56 -2.74 -6.99
C TYR A 50 -0.03 -2.79 -8.40
N SER A 51 -1.01 -3.68 -8.59
CA SER A 51 -1.67 -3.80 -9.90
C SER A 51 -2.40 -2.52 -10.26
N LYS A 52 -3.16 -1.95 -9.33
CA LYS A 52 -3.92 -0.73 -9.56
C LYS A 52 -3.02 0.47 -9.84
N LEU A 53 -1.84 0.50 -9.23
CA LEU A 53 -0.90 1.60 -9.38
C LEU A 53 0.10 1.35 -10.51
N HIS A 54 0.00 0.20 -11.20
CA HIS A 54 0.90 -0.17 -12.28
C HIS A 54 2.37 -0.20 -11.83
N ILE A 55 2.60 -0.66 -10.59
CA ILE A 55 3.94 -0.80 -10.03
C ILE A 55 4.44 -2.20 -10.33
N GLU A 56 5.64 -2.29 -10.91
CA GLU A 56 6.25 -3.57 -11.27
C GLU A 56 7.67 -3.65 -10.76
N GLY A 57 8.19 -4.89 -10.70
CA GLY A 57 9.54 -5.14 -10.23
C GLY A 57 9.54 -6.13 -9.09
N ASP A 58 10.66 -6.25 -8.38
CA ASP A 58 10.73 -7.09 -7.20
C ASP A 58 10.12 -6.36 -6.00
N THR A 59 9.97 -7.08 -4.89
CA THR A 59 9.31 -6.53 -3.70
C THR A 59 9.96 -5.25 -3.21
N ARG A 60 11.29 -5.22 -3.20
CA ARG A 60 12.03 -4.05 -2.72
C ARG A 60 11.79 -2.83 -3.61
N THR A 61 11.86 -3.04 -4.92
CA THR A 61 11.61 -1.98 -5.88
C THR A 61 10.17 -1.49 -5.81
N LYS A 62 9.23 -2.42 -5.68
CA LYS A 62 7.81 -2.05 -5.59
C LYS A 62 7.53 -1.21 -4.35
N ARG A 63 8.10 -1.58 -3.21
CA ARG A 63 7.91 -0.81 -1.99
C ARG A 63 8.52 0.59 -2.09
N ALA A 64 9.69 0.69 -2.72
CA ALA A 64 10.33 1.98 -2.94
C ALA A 64 9.48 2.88 -3.82
N GLN A 65 8.93 2.34 -4.91
CA GLN A 65 8.06 3.10 -5.80
C GLN A 65 6.80 3.55 -5.08
N LEU A 66 6.22 2.68 -4.26
CA LEU A 66 5.02 3.02 -3.51
C LEU A 66 5.29 4.17 -2.54
N ALA A 67 6.39 4.10 -1.81
CA ALA A 67 6.75 5.15 -0.87
C ALA A 67 6.98 6.48 -1.59
N ALA A 68 7.63 6.43 -2.75
CA ALA A 68 7.85 7.64 -3.54
C ALA A 68 6.53 8.29 -3.97
N LEU A 69 5.58 7.48 -4.40
CA LEU A 69 4.27 7.99 -4.79
C LEU A 69 3.53 8.61 -3.60
N LEU A 70 3.62 7.98 -2.44
CA LEU A 70 2.94 8.47 -1.24
C LEU A 70 3.50 9.82 -0.78
N HIS A 71 4.79 10.03 -0.98
CA HIS A 71 5.44 11.28 -0.57
C HIS A 71 5.41 12.36 -1.65
N GLU A 72 4.84 12.06 -2.79
CA GLU A 72 4.67 13.06 -3.84
C GLU A 72 3.71 14.13 -3.38
N LYS A 73 4.08 15.37 -3.61
CA LYS A 73 3.19 16.48 -3.31
C LYS A 73 2.23 16.70 -4.46
N THR A 74 1.00 16.85 -4.13
CA THR A 74 -0.04 17.10 -5.13
C THR A 74 -0.45 18.56 -5.13
#